data_d86d244f59954f2346894d5fa00b08b6
#
_entry.id   d86d244f59954f2346894d5fa00b08b6
#
_cell.length_a   1.000
_cell.length_b   1.000
_cell.length_c   1.000
_cell.angle_alpha   90.00
_cell.angle_beta   90.00
_cell.angle_gamma   90.00
#
_symmetry.space_group_name_H-M   'P 1'
#
loop_
_entity.id
_entity.type
_entity.pdbx_description
1 polymer ?
#
loop_
_entity_poly.entity_id
_entity_poly.type
_entity_poly.pdbx_seq_one_letter_code
_entity_poly.pdbx_strand_id
1 'polypeptide(L)'
;MRKHWMLILPLVAIMSACGSGSFETEDIEENTATAADPKNKNKGPMGDVVFKDTVFMFGDVKDGESVQHTYSFKNTGEAPLSIANVVAQCGCTTPEYTHEVVAPGESGKVTATFNSSNRGGPGGILNEKSITVTFENSKTTEVVLKFKANVIAPEGSVSEEEMMGGDEQGH
;
A
#
# COMPACT_ATOMS: atom_id res chain seq x y z
N MET A 1 -24.90 -51.21 -29.39
CA MET A 1 -26.37 -51.40 -29.55
C MET A 1 -26.98 -50.07 -29.87
N ARG A 2 -27.49 -50.02 -31.07
CA ARG A 2 -28.22 -48.91 -31.72
C ARG A 2 -29.53 -48.68 -31.01
N LYS A 3 -29.94 -47.39 -30.85
CA LYS A 3 -31.35 -47.02 -31.08
C LYS A 3 -31.42 -45.54 -31.41
N HIS A 4 -31.66 -45.34 -32.68
CA HIS A 4 -32.24 -44.12 -33.26
C HIS A 4 -33.64 -43.91 -32.68
N TRP A 5 -34.06 -42.68 -32.45
CA TRP A 5 -35.45 -42.29 -32.61
C TRP A 5 -35.51 -40.89 -33.27
N MET A 6 -36.19 -40.98 -34.29
CA MET A 6 -36.52 -40.16 -35.42
C MET A 6 -37.65 -39.19 -35.07
N LEU A 7 -37.52 -37.96 -35.54
CA LEU A 7 -38.56 -37.10 -36.13
C LEU A 7 -39.92 -36.99 -35.44
N ILE A 8 -40.32 -35.76 -35.14
CA ILE A 8 -41.59 -35.16 -35.68
C ILE A 8 -41.45 -33.62 -35.54
N LEU A 9 -41.46 -32.95 -36.70
CA LEU A 9 -41.88 -31.56 -36.87
C LEU A 9 -43.39 -31.49 -36.92
N PRO A 10 -44.05 -30.43 -36.48
CA PRO A 10 -44.97 -29.79 -37.35
C PRO A 10 -44.65 -28.28 -37.59
N LEU A 11 -44.61 -28.03 -38.85
CA LEU A 11 -44.78 -26.76 -39.52
C LEU A 11 -46.17 -26.19 -39.21
N VAL A 12 -46.25 -24.99 -38.65
CA VAL A 12 -47.46 -24.17 -38.77
C VAL A 12 -47.04 -22.76 -39.19
N ALA A 13 -47.63 -22.40 -40.32
CA ALA A 13 -47.41 -21.15 -41.02
C ALA A 13 -48.36 -20.05 -40.54
N ILE A 14 -47.86 -18.81 -40.68
CA ILE A 14 -48.54 -17.60 -41.13
C ILE A 14 -49.65 -17.02 -40.24
N MET A 15 -49.42 -15.78 -39.75
CA MET A 15 -50.28 -14.65 -40.12
C MET A 15 -49.55 -13.32 -39.88
N SER A 16 -49.43 -12.61 -40.98
CA SER A 16 -49.14 -11.21 -41.12
C SER A 16 -50.18 -10.37 -40.38
N ALA A 17 -49.77 -9.51 -39.44
CA ALA A 17 -50.59 -8.38 -39.04
C ALA A 17 -49.68 -7.16 -38.85
N CYS A 18 -49.77 -6.25 -39.78
CA CYS A 18 -49.30 -4.88 -39.68
C CYS A 18 -50.11 -4.21 -38.55
N GLY A 19 -49.48 -3.84 -37.47
CA GLY A 19 -50.04 -3.04 -36.38
C GLY A 19 -49.08 -1.92 -36.07
N SER A 20 -49.46 -0.68 -36.44
CA SER A 20 -48.86 0.55 -35.96
C SER A 20 -48.95 0.55 -34.42
N GLY A 21 -47.85 0.41 -33.76
CA GLY A 21 -47.76 0.46 -32.30
C GLY A 21 -46.63 1.37 -31.92
N SER A 22 -47.03 2.50 -31.41
CA SER A 22 -46.36 3.41 -30.49
C SER A 22 -44.95 2.97 -30.06
N PHE A 23 -44.03 3.82 -30.37
CA PHE A 23 -42.70 3.85 -29.77
C PHE A 23 -42.90 4.17 -28.28
N GLU A 24 -43.02 3.14 -27.46
CA GLU A 24 -42.88 3.31 -26.03
C GLU A 24 -41.38 3.51 -25.78
N THR A 25 -41.07 4.75 -25.46
CA THR A 25 -39.82 5.12 -24.82
C THR A 25 -39.78 4.37 -23.50
N GLU A 26 -39.06 3.24 -23.47
CA GLU A 26 -38.63 2.68 -22.19
C GLU A 26 -37.80 3.76 -21.52
N ASP A 27 -38.29 4.20 -20.40
CA ASP A 27 -37.63 5.10 -19.47
C ASP A 27 -36.25 4.54 -19.20
N ILE A 28 -35.24 5.16 -19.82
CA ILE A 28 -33.87 5.07 -19.32
C ILE A 28 -33.95 5.71 -17.94
N GLU A 29 -34.10 4.91 -16.92
CA GLU A 29 -33.83 5.35 -15.56
C GLU A 29 -32.43 5.92 -15.60
N GLU A 30 -32.36 7.22 -15.70
CA GLU A 30 -31.20 8.03 -15.41
C GLU A 30 -30.78 7.65 -13.99
N ASN A 31 -29.84 6.70 -13.92
CA ASN A 31 -29.17 6.36 -12.69
C ASN A 31 -28.35 7.59 -12.30
N THR A 32 -29.08 8.57 -11.79
CA THR A 32 -28.51 9.72 -11.11
C THR A 32 -27.70 9.13 -9.98
N ALA A 33 -26.40 8.95 -10.19
CA ALA A 33 -25.46 8.67 -9.13
C ALA A 33 -25.59 9.79 -8.10
N THR A 34 -26.52 9.58 -7.17
CA THR A 34 -26.65 10.39 -5.97
C THR A 34 -25.28 10.39 -5.34
N ALA A 35 -24.65 11.56 -5.33
CA ALA A 35 -23.40 11.81 -4.62
C ALA A 35 -23.50 11.14 -3.26
N ALA A 36 -22.69 10.13 -3.02
CA ALA A 36 -22.70 9.35 -1.79
C ALA A 36 -22.50 10.30 -0.63
N ASP A 37 -23.53 10.43 0.18
CA ASP A 37 -23.46 11.11 1.48
C ASP A 37 -22.32 10.47 2.29
N PRO A 38 -21.31 11.22 2.74
CA PRO A 38 -20.16 10.67 3.47
C PRO A 38 -20.53 10.07 4.83
N LYS A 39 -21.82 10.00 5.17
CA LYS A 39 -22.36 9.41 6.41
C LYS A 39 -23.08 8.07 6.21
N ASN A 40 -23.13 7.52 5.00
CA ASN A 40 -23.76 6.21 4.79
C ASN A 40 -22.87 5.08 5.33
N LYS A 41 -23.19 4.59 6.53
CA LYS A 41 -22.49 3.52 7.26
C LYS A 41 -22.80 2.10 6.75
N ASN A 42 -23.36 1.94 5.57
CA ASN A 42 -23.50 0.63 4.92
C ASN A 42 -22.34 0.34 3.98
N LYS A 43 -21.11 0.44 4.50
CA LYS A 43 -19.93 -0.06 3.82
C LYS A 43 -19.99 -1.59 3.89
N GLY A 44 -20.00 -2.26 2.72
CA GLY A 44 -19.96 -3.72 2.60
C GLY A 44 -18.78 -4.36 3.35
N PRO A 45 -18.55 -5.66 3.20
CA PRO A 45 -17.42 -6.31 3.84
C PRO A 45 -16.11 -5.61 3.47
N MET A 46 -15.26 -5.38 4.46
CA MET A 46 -13.98 -4.69 4.31
C MET A 46 -12.84 -5.60 4.74
N GLY A 47 -11.68 -5.38 4.15
CA GLY A 47 -10.43 -5.88 4.66
C GLY A 47 -10.09 -5.29 6.03
N ASP A 48 -9.09 -5.86 6.68
CA ASP A 48 -8.45 -5.31 7.87
C ASP A 48 -6.99 -5.77 7.91
N VAL A 49 -6.11 -4.99 8.52
CA VAL A 49 -4.68 -5.31 8.53
C VAL A 49 -4.15 -5.50 9.95
N VAL A 50 -3.36 -6.54 10.12
CA VAL A 50 -2.56 -6.76 11.32
C VAL A 50 -1.11 -6.98 10.91
N PHE A 51 -0.23 -6.08 11.34
CA PHE A 51 1.22 -6.24 11.17
C PHE A 51 1.78 -7.16 12.24
N LYS A 52 2.79 -7.96 11.87
CA LYS A 52 3.53 -8.77 12.82
C LYS A 52 4.34 -7.90 13.78
N ASP A 53 4.95 -6.86 13.25
CA ASP A 53 5.71 -5.82 13.96
C ASP A 53 5.51 -4.47 13.24
N THR A 54 5.51 -3.40 14.00
CA THR A 54 5.42 -2.03 13.48
C THR A 54 6.63 -1.19 13.86
N VAL A 55 7.52 -1.73 14.70
CA VAL A 55 8.76 -1.08 15.13
C VAL A 55 9.89 -2.09 15.01
N PHE A 56 11.00 -1.68 14.40
CA PHE A 56 12.20 -2.49 14.25
C PHE A 56 13.44 -1.73 14.70
N MET A 57 14.42 -2.45 15.27
CA MET A 57 15.69 -1.89 15.72
C MET A 57 16.84 -2.57 14.97
N PHE A 58 17.54 -1.79 14.13
CA PHE A 58 18.73 -2.29 13.42
C PHE A 58 19.95 -2.46 14.34
N GLY A 59 19.94 -1.78 15.50
CA GLY A 59 21.14 -1.70 16.33
C GLY A 59 22.18 -0.75 15.75
N ASP A 60 23.46 -1.10 15.88
CA ASP A 60 24.59 -0.33 15.39
C ASP A 60 24.76 -0.56 13.88
N VAL A 61 24.82 0.53 13.12
CA VAL A 61 24.98 0.58 11.67
C VAL A 61 26.15 1.49 11.35
N LYS A 62 27.02 1.11 10.44
CA LYS A 62 28.13 1.98 10.00
C LYS A 62 27.61 3.09 9.10
N ASP A 63 28.16 4.29 9.25
CA ASP A 63 27.84 5.39 8.35
C ASP A 63 28.19 5.01 6.89
N GLY A 64 27.26 5.24 5.98
CA GLY A 64 27.37 4.83 4.56
C GLY A 64 26.81 3.43 4.26
N GLU A 65 26.43 2.64 5.28
CA GLU A 65 25.83 1.34 5.09
C GLU A 65 24.35 1.46 4.73
N SER A 66 23.87 0.56 3.88
CA SER A 66 22.42 0.40 3.60
C SER A 66 21.92 -0.84 4.30
N VAL A 67 20.92 -0.66 5.16
CA VAL A 67 20.27 -1.75 5.91
C VAL A 67 18.80 -1.86 5.53
N GLN A 68 18.23 -3.07 5.63
CA GLN A 68 16.90 -3.37 5.14
C GLN A 68 16.12 -4.18 6.18
N HIS A 69 14.82 -3.84 6.34
CA HIS A 69 13.88 -4.65 7.10
C HIS A 69 12.55 -4.80 6.36
N THR A 70 11.93 -5.96 6.47
CA THR A 70 10.65 -6.27 5.85
C THR A 70 9.57 -6.45 6.93
N TYR A 71 8.62 -5.54 6.96
CA TYR A 71 7.40 -5.63 7.74
C TYR A 71 6.39 -6.48 7.00
N SER A 72 5.85 -7.48 7.68
CA SER A 72 4.81 -8.36 7.13
C SER A 72 3.47 -8.08 7.78
N PHE A 73 2.42 -8.03 6.99
CA PHE A 73 1.04 -7.90 7.48
C PHE A 73 0.16 -9.01 6.93
N LYS A 74 -0.94 -9.25 7.60
CA LYS A 74 -1.99 -10.18 7.19
C LYS A 74 -3.31 -9.44 7.04
N ASN A 75 -4.05 -9.76 5.97
CA ASN A 75 -5.44 -9.33 5.86
C ASN A 75 -6.31 -10.24 6.75
N THR A 76 -6.80 -9.69 7.85
CA THR A 76 -7.67 -10.36 8.82
C THR A 76 -9.14 -10.03 8.61
N GLY A 77 -9.45 -9.21 7.59
CA GLY A 77 -10.81 -8.82 7.26
C GLY A 77 -11.54 -9.83 6.39
N GLU A 78 -12.74 -9.47 5.96
CA GLU A 78 -13.65 -10.33 5.19
C GLU A 78 -13.62 -10.03 3.68
N ALA A 79 -12.93 -8.95 3.27
CA ALA A 79 -12.82 -8.55 1.88
C ALA A 79 -11.35 -8.32 1.48
N PRO A 80 -11.03 -8.41 0.18
CA PRO A 80 -9.71 -8.04 -0.34
C PRO A 80 -9.39 -6.57 -0.05
N LEU A 81 -8.13 -6.27 0.20
CA LEU A 81 -7.59 -4.93 0.36
C LEU A 81 -6.34 -4.73 -0.49
N SER A 82 -5.91 -3.49 -0.67
CA SER A 82 -4.66 -3.14 -1.35
C SER A 82 -3.94 -2.01 -0.60
N ILE A 83 -2.63 -1.91 -0.82
CA ILE A 83 -1.86 -0.74 -0.40
C ILE A 83 -2.09 0.36 -1.44
N ALA A 84 -2.64 1.49 -1.01
CA ALA A 84 -2.88 2.66 -1.86
C ALA A 84 -1.61 3.50 -2.02
N ASN A 85 -0.85 3.66 -0.93
CA ASN A 85 0.35 4.50 -0.93
C ASN A 85 1.29 4.12 0.21
N VAL A 86 2.60 4.35 0.00
CA VAL A 86 3.63 4.20 1.02
C VAL A 86 4.57 5.40 0.97
N VAL A 87 4.66 6.14 2.07
CA VAL A 87 5.45 7.37 2.16
C VAL A 87 6.48 7.25 3.28
N ALA A 88 7.76 7.39 2.93
CA ALA A 88 8.83 7.52 3.90
C ALA A 88 8.98 8.97 4.37
N GLN A 89 9.30 9.18 5.64
CA GLN A 89 9.49 10.49 6.24
C GLN A 89 10.66 11.27 5.63
N CYS A 90 11.67 10.59 5.07
CA CYS A 90 12.84 11.22 4.46
C CYS A 90 13.28 10.49 3.20
N GLY A 91 14.02 11.18 2.33
CA GLY A 91 14.65 10.58 1.15
C GLY A 91 15.78 9.58 1.47
N CYS A 92 16.12 9.39 2.75
CA CYS A 92 17.09 8.39 3.21
C CYS A 92 16.50 6.98 3.34
N THR A 93 15.19 6.84 3.16
CA THR A 93 14.48 5.57 3.25
C THR A 93 13.70 5.34 1.98
N THR A 94 13.96 4.22 1.32
CA THR A 94 13.25 3.78 0.12
C THR A 94 12.33 2.62 0.49
N PRO A 95 11.01 2.80 0.41
CA PRO A 95 10.06 1.72 0.65
C PRO A 95 9.79 0.93 -0.64
N GLU A 96 9.66 -0.39 -0.49
CA GLU A 96 9.10 -1.30 -1.49
C GLU A 96 7.92 -2.05 -0.85
N TYR A 97 6.87 -2.38 -1.59
CA TYR A 97 5.70 -3.00 -1.01
C TYR A 97 4.94 -3.89 -1.99
N THR A 98 4.01 -4.70 -1.45
CA THR A 98 3.11 -5.55 -2.24
C THR A 98 2.13 -4.67 -3.02
N HIS A 99 2.18 -4.73 -4.35
CA HIS A 99 1.28 -3.99 -5.26
C HIS A 99 0.00 -4.75 -5.57
N GLU A 100 0.00 -6.07 -5.37
CA GLU A 100 -1.13 -6.93 -5.63
C GLU A 100 -2.20 -6.76 -4.55
N VAL A 101 -3.43 -7.11 -4.93
CA VAL A 101 -4.55 -7.19 -4.00
C VAL A 101 -4.32 -8.36 -3.04
N VAL A 102 -4.47 -8.10 -1.74
CA VAL A 102 -4.30 -9.09 -0.67
C VAL A 102 -5.67 -9.63 -0.26
N ALA A 103 -5.94 -10.88 -0.58
CA ALA A 103 -7.21 -11.54 -0.25
C ALA A 103 -7.35 -11.81 1.27
N PRO A 104 -8.57 -12.06 1.78
CA PRO A 104 -8.79 -12.47 3.16
C PRO A 104 -7.91 -13.66 3.57
N GLY A 105 -7.18 -13.50 4.68
CA GLY A 105 -6.26 -14.51 5.19
C GLY A 105 -4.87 -14.53 4.54
N GLU A 106 -4.65 -13.81 3.45
CA GLU A 106 -3.35 -13.68 2.80
C GLU A 106 -2.48 -12.61 3.47
N SER A 107 -1.22 -12.58 3.09
CA SER A 107 -0.21 -11.67 3.65
C SER A 107 0.42 -10.80 2.58
N GLY A 108 0.71 -9.56 2.95
CA GLY A 108 1.53 -8.65 2.18
C GLY A 108 2.75 -8.19 2.98
N LYS A 109 3.60 -7.39 2.35
CA LYS A 109 4.84 -6.89 2.94
C LYS A 109 5.13 -5.46 2.56
N VAL A 110 5.85 -4.76 3.44
CA VAL A 110 6.48 -3.46 3.19
C VAL A 110 7.94 -3.57 3.60
N THR A 111 8.85 -3.34 2.67
CA THR A 111 10.28 -3.40 2.91
C THR A 111 10.85 -1.99 2.97
N ALA A 112 11.58 -1.68 4.04
CA ALA A 112 12.24 -0.41 4.23
C ALA A 112 13.75 -0.58 4.01
N THR A 113 14.32 0.14 3.05
CA THR A 113 15.76 0.24 2.85
C THR A 113 16.23 1.61 3.34
N PHE A 114 17.08 1.61 4.37
CA PHE A 114 17.65 2.82 4.99
C PHE A 114 19.11 2.98 4.57
N ASN A 115 19.42 4.12 3.97
CA ASN A 115 20.78 4.54 3.67
C ASN A 115 21.27 5.44 4.80
N SER A 116 22.32 5.01 5.50
CA SER A 116 22.86 5.70 6.67
C SER A 116 23.90 6.77 6.35
N SER A 117 24.21 7.02 5.07
CA SER A 117 25.25 7.99 4.66
C SER A 117 25.02 9.39 5.25
N ASN A 118 26.08 9.94 5.86
CA ASN A 118 26.07 11.25 6.54
C ASN A 118 25.04 11.34 7.68
N ARG A 119 24.82 10.24 8.41
CA ARG A 119 23.86 10.18 9.54
C ARG A 119 24.47 9.70 10.83
N GLY A 120 25.76 9.39 10.79
CA GLY A 120 26.51 8.92 11.94
C GLY A 120 27.32 10.02 12.60
N GLY A 121 27.91 9.66 13.75
CA GLY A 121 28.85 10.48 14.48
C GLY A 121 29.72 9.64 15.40
N PRO A 122 30.75 10.24 16.02
CA PRO A 122 31.58 9.58 17.04
C PRO A 122 30.70 9.04 18.17
N GLY A 123 30.82 7.75 18.48
CA GLY A 123 29.99 7.10 19.49
C GLY A 123 28.55 6.74 19.06
N GLY A 124 28.16 7.08 17.84
CA GLY A 124 26.86 6.74 17.28
C GLY A 124 25.80 7.84 17.44
N ILE A 125 24.97 8.02 16.42
CA ILE A 125 23.80 8.89 16.43
C ILE A 125 22.55 8.03 16.22
N LEU A 126 21.60 8.10 17.16
CA LEU A 126 20.34 7.39 17.05
C LEU A 126 19.45 8.06 16.01
N ASN A 127 19.17 7.33 14.93
CA ASN A 127 18.24 7.71 13.89
C ASN A 127 16.92 6.97 14.07
N GLU A 128 15.82 7.69 14.20
CA GLU A 128 14.46 7.15 14.16
C GLU A 128 13.77 7.62 12.90
N LYS A 129 13.19 6.70 12.14
CA LYS A 129 12.51 6.98 10.88
C LYS A 129 11.16 6.29 10.85
N SER A 130 10.22 6.87 10.09
CA SER A 130 8.88 6.33 9.91
C SER A 130 8.50 6.20 8.45
N ILE A 131 7.60 5.26 8.20
CA ILE A 131 6.97 5.00 6.90
C ILE A 131 5.47 4.93 7.16
N THR A 132 4.71 5.75 6.47
CA THR A 132 3.25 5.73 6.52
C THR A 132 2.73 4.88 5.38
N VAL A 133 1.94 3.86 5.71
CA VAL A 133 1.28 2.94 4.77
C VAL A 133 -0.20 3.22 4.76
N THR A 134 -0.75 3.56 3.61
CA THR A 134 -2.19 3.83 3.42
C THR A 134 -2.83 2.65 2.68
N PHE A 135 -3.97 2.19 3.17
CA PHE A 135 -4.71 1.05 2.62
C PHE A 135 -6.03 1.47 2.00
N GLU A 136 -6.42 0.79 0.91
CA GLU A 136 -7.75 0.86 0.31
C GLU A 136 -8.58 -0.36 0.70
N ASN A 137 -9.89 -0.16 0.81
CA ASN A 137 -10.86 -1.19 1.19
C ASN A 137 -10.53 -1.87 2.53
N SER A 138 -9.99 -1.14 3.47
CA SER A 138 -9.61 -1.63 4.81
C SER A 138 -10.30 -0.83 5.91
N LYS A 139 -10.64 -1.48 7.03
CA LYS A 139 -11.11 -0.82 8.26
C LYS A 139 -10.00 0.06 8.84
N THR A 140 -8.77 -0.45 8.83
CA THR A 140 -7.57 0.29 9.17
C THR A 140 -7.02 0.95 7.91
N THR A 141 -7.21 2.26 7.79
CA THR A 141 -6.85 3.01 6.58
C THR A 141 -5.38 3.42 6.54
N GLU A 142 -4.72 3.53 7.70
CA GLU A 142 -3.33 3.97 7.79
C GLU A 142 -2.60 3.26 8.91
N VAL A 143 -1.34 2.89 8.67
CA VAL A 143 -0.43 2.32 9.66
C VAL A 143 0.94 3.00 9.53
N VAL A 144 1.51 3.39 10.68
CA VAL A 144 2.87 3.97 10.73
C VAL A 144 3.86 2.90 11.20
N LEU A 145 4.79 2.55 10.31
CA LEU A 145 5.91 1.67 10.59
C LEU A 145 7.11 2.51 11.00
N LYS A 146 7.90 2.04 11.96
CA LYS A 146 9.06 2.76 12.49
C LYS A 146 10.28 1.85 12.58
N PHE A 147 11.45 2.43 12.35
CA PHE A 147 12.69 1.76 12.70
C PHE A 147 13.66 2.71 13.39
N LYS A 148 14.62 2.13 14.11
CA LYS A 148 15.71 2.85 14.78
C LYS A 148 17.03 2.24 14.39
N ALA A 149 18.03 3.09 14.15
CA ALA A 149 19.39 2.71 13.87
C ALA A 149 20.36 3.64 14.60
N ASN A 150 21.33 3.08 15.31
CA ASN A 150 22.44 3.84 15.86
C ASN A 150 23.56 3.89 14.83
N VAL A 151 23.73 5.03 14.16
CA VAL A 151 24.70 5.17 13.05
C VAL A 151 26.01 5.68 13.58
N ILE A 152 27.07 4.86 13.42
CA ILE A 152 28.42 5.11 13.93
C ILE A 152 29.31 5.55 12.76
N ALA A 153 29.84 6.76 12.83
CA ALA A 153 30.87 7.22 11.91
C ALA A 153 32.23 6.62 12.29
N PRO A 154 33.13 6.36 11.32
CA PRO A 154 34.48 5.91 11.61
C PRO A 154 35.23 6.95 12.44
N GLU A 155 36.08 6.47 13.39
CA GLU A 155 36.95 7.33 14.15
C GLU A 155 37.86 8.12 13.21
N GLY A 156 37.82 9.46 13.32
CA GLY A 156 38.59 10.36 12.45
C GLY A 156 37.76 11.12 11.38
N SER A 157 36.47 10.87 11.27
CA SER A 157 35.55 11.68 10.45
C SER A 157 35.09 12.95 11.19
N VAL A 158 36.03 13.71 11.73
CA VAL A 158 35.77 15.11 12.12
C VAL A 158 35.62 15.91 10.84
N SER A 159 34.50 16.58 10.68
CA SER A 159 34.26 17.51 9.58
C SER A 159 35.44 18.49 9.50
N GLU A 160 36.00 18.67 8.29
CA GLU A 160 37.10 19.62 8.05
C GLU A 160 36.75 21.08 8.48
N GLU A 161 35.53 21.34 8.88
CA GLU A 161 35.10 22.65 9.38
C GLU A 161 35.63 23.02 10.77
N GLU A 162 36.04 22.06 11.61
CA GLU A 162 36.65 22.38 12.94
C GLU A 162 38.17 22.68 12.87
N MET A 163 38.85 22.43 11.74
CA MET A 163 40.28 22.71 11.60
C MET A 163 40.59 24.14 11.11
N MET A 164 39.61 24.97 10.71
CA MET A 164 39.84 26.33 10.27
C MET A 164 39.50 27.39 11.29
N GLY A 165 39.20 27.05 12.54
CA GLY A 165 38.80 27.96 13.59
C GLY A 165 39.83 28.27 14.66
N GLY A 166 41.12 28.16 14.34
CA GLY A 166 42.17 28.41 15.35
C GLY A 166 43.38 29.05 14.76
N ASP A 167 43.34 30.39 14.51
CA ASP A 167 44.50 31.25 14.63
C ASP A 167 44.18 32.67 14.10
N GLU A 168 43.61 33.52 14.93
CA GLU A 168 43.82 34.94 14.85
C GLU A 168 43.57 35.63 16.20
N GLN A 169 44.51 35.49 17.10
CA GLN A 169 44.73 36.46 18.16
C GLN A 169 46.23 36.62 18.34
N GLY A 170 46.79 37.66 17.77
CA GLY A 170 48.16 38.06 17.95
C GLY A 170 48.39 39.49 17.44
N HIS A 171 48.31 40.42 18.35
CA HIS A 171 48.77 41.81 18.41
C HIS A 171 47.76 42.91 18.23
#